data_b46e7496d7c89dd6624a8470dfa54ab8
#
_entry.id   b46e7496d7c89dd6624a8470dfa54ab8
#
_cell.length_a   1.000
_cell.length_b   1.000
_cell.length_c   1.000
_cell.angle_alpha   90.00
_cell.angle_beta   90.00
_cell.angle_gamma   90.00
#
_symmetry.space_group_name_H-M   'P 1'
#
loop_
_entity.id
_entity.type
_entity.pdbx_description
1 polymer ?
#
loop_
_entity_poly.entity_id
_entity_poly.type
_entity_poly.pdbx_seq_one_letter_code
_entity_poly.pdbx_strand_id
1 'polypeptide(L)'
;MVNDTLIVKSWGETIAKIIENDKGTYDFIMNPTNTLPFSPIKITKMGEPYNFSHLEYQYGLPGLISDSLPGKYGNTFLEEFFIRHFKKAPTTIEKLQILGSNTMGALTYEPEKLHERSKNTQSIFQMSELYEETKKALFGESEFELEKIIALSNSAAGGAQPKAIVGLNPNQKSMYVSKKSDPLPDGFVHAIVKFDNLLYIREPQSKTLYDELHLSKTLTEYIYSILARQCGITIPETYLIDDGNGGSHFAIERFDIQKQNDHVERLHMHSLSGLMHHNTAETTFDYTNLFRVGLKLNIPHSDMEHMYRIMIFNIVFANRDDHSKNFSYLMDQNGKWRAAPAYDLTFVPSAKHQMLFDYKPVSEINRKHLIKIADEFNIRNAGEMIDLIVAVKNDYLPLLSAEYSIAPIWHEHILRLTKSVDKSISI
;
A
#
# COMPACT_ATOMS: atom_id res chain seq x y z
N MET A 1 17.78 -22.02 -25.22
CA MET A 1 17.83 -21.05 -24.12
C MET A 1 17.15 -21.71 -22.93
N VAL A 2 17.78 -21.76 -21.75
CA VAL A 2 17.12 -22.29 -20.55
C VAL A 2 16.08 -21.25 -20.18
N ASN A 3 14.80 -21.57 -20.30
CA ASN A 3 13.72 -20.68 -19.89
C ASN A 3 13.86 -20.44 -18.38
N ASP A 4 14.11 -19.20 -17.98
CA ASP A 4 14.21 -18.83 -16.56
C ASP A 4 12.86 -19.12 -15.88
N THR A 5 12.84 -20.13 -15.03
CA THR A 5 11.66 -20.48 -14.23
C THR A 5 11.79 -19.85 -12.86
N LEU A 6 10.79 -19.07 -12.47
CA LEU A 6 10.65 -18.50 -11.14
C LEU A 6 9.61 -19.29 -10.35
N ILE A 7 10.00 -19.76 -9.18
CA ILE A 7 9.11 -20.46 -8.24
C ILE A 7 8.49 -19.44 -7.29
N VAL A 8 7.18 -19.50 -7.15
CA VAL A 8 6.42 -18.69 -6.20
C VAL A 8 6.06 -19.57 -5.02
N LYS A 9 6.44 -19.15 -3.82
CA LYS A 9 6.14 -19.84 -2.57
C LYS A 9 5.32 -18.99 -1.63
N SER A 10 4.63 -19.64 -0.71
CA SER A 10 3.99 -19.03 0.44
C SER A 10 4.09 -19.99 1.61
N TRP A 11 4.49 -19.51 2.77
CA TRP A 11 4.67 -20.32 3.99
C TRP A 11 5.55 -21.58 3.78
N GLY A 12 6.58 -21.46 2.91
CA GLY A 12 7.48 -22.54 2.56
C GLY A 12 7.01 -23.47 1.44
N GLU A 13 5.73 -23.45 1.09
CA GLU A 13 5.13 -24.30 0.07
C GLU A 13 5.14 -23.65 -1.31
N THR A 14 5.40 -24.42 -2.35
CA THR A 14 5.32 -23.96 -3.73
C THR A 14 3.86 -23.80 -4.15
N ILE A 15 3.44 -22.57 -4.46
CA ILE A 15 2.08 -22.27 -4.87
C ILE A 15 1.92 -22.07 -6.38
N ALA A 16 2.98 -21.62 -7.06
CA ALA A 16 2.95 -21.39 -8.49
C ALA A 16 4.36 -21.39 -9.09
N LYS A 17 4.43 -21.38 -10.43
CA LYS A 17 5.64 -21.07 -11.20
C LYS A 17 5.34 -20.07 -12.30
N ILE A 18 6.35 -19.28 -12.65
CA ILE A 18 6.34 -18.33 -13.76
C ILE A 18 7.43 -18.72 -14.72
N ILE A 19 7.13 -18.83 -16.00
CA ILE A 19 8.05 -19.23 -17.05
C ILE A 19 8.05 -18.14 -18.12
N GLU A 20 9.20 -17.59 -18.43
CA GLU A 20 9.35 -16.71 -19.59
C GLU A 20 9.36 -17.58 -20.86
N ASN A 21 8.45 -17.28 -21.78
CA ASN A 21 8.33 -18.02 -23.04
C ASN A 21 9.13 -17.36 -24.17
N ASP A 22 9.23 -18.04 -25.30
CA ASP A 22 10.02 -17.61 -26.46
C ASP A 22 9.55 -16.26 -27.08
N LYS A 23 8.35 -15.79 -26.71
CA LYS A 23 7.81 -14.49 -27.13
C LYS A 23 8.15 -13.36 -26.19
N GLY A 24 8.90 -13.63 -25.10
CA GLY A 24 9.21 -12.63 -24.07
C GLY A 24 7.98 -12.27 -23.19
N THR A 25 6.96 -13.13 -23.18
CA THR A 25 5.81 -13.03 -22.26
C THR A 25 5.89 -14.13 -21.20
N TYR A 26 5.02 -14.06 -20.19
CA TYR A 26 5.07 -14.96 -19.04
C TYR A 26 3.88 -15.91 -19.03
N ASP A 27 4.18 -17.20 -18.84
CA ASP A 27 3.21 -18.22 -18.53
C ASP A 27 3.20 -18.44 -17.01
N PHE A 28 2.05 -18.20 -16.38
CA PHE A 28 1.83 -18.39 -14.95
C PHE A 28 1.05 -19.70 -14.74
N ILE A 29 1.55 -20.57 -13.87
CA ILE A 29 0.94 -21.88 -13.61
C ILE A 29 0.79 -22.07 -12.10
N MET A 30 -0.47 -22.14 -11.61
CA MET A 30 -0.72 -22.54 -10.22
C MET A 30 -0.37 -23.99 -9.99
N ASN A 31 0.22 -24.28 -8.84
CA ASN A 31 0.52 -25.65 -8.45
C ASN A 31 -0.78 -26.47 -8.30
N PRO A 32 -0.94 -27.59 -9.00
CA PRO A 32 -2.17 -28.39 -8.94
C PRO A 32 -2.46 -28.98 -7.56
N THR A 33 -1.46 -29.09 -6.69
CA THR A 33 -1.63 -29.58 -5.32
C THR A 33 -1.99 -28.48 -4.32
N ASN A 34 -1.99 -27.21 -4.75
CA ASN A 34 -2.35 -26.10 -3.87
C ASN A 34 -3.88 -26.11 -3.59
N THR A 35 -4.22 -26.08 -2.31
CA THR A 35 -5.60 -26.09 -1.84
C THR A 35 -6.10 -24.72 -1.37
N LEU A 36 -5.19 -23.74 -1.18
CA LEU A 36 -5.51 -22.42 -0.67
C LEU A 36 -5.91 -21.45 -1.79
N PRO A 37 -6.93 -20.63 -1.57
CA PRO A 37 -7.49 -19.74 -2.59
C PRO A 37 -6.73 -18.41 -2.68
N PHE A 38 -5.45 -18.42 -3.11
CA PHE A 38 -4.58 -17.24 -3.16
C PHE A 38 -5.11 -16.09 -4.03
N SER A 39 -5.84 -16.38 -5.11
CA SER A 39 -6.45 -15.36 -5.98
C SER A 39 -7.74 -15.93 -6.62
N PRO A 40 -8.80 -16.17 -5.81
CA PRO A 40 -9.93 -17.02 -6.22
C PRO A 40 -10.87 -16.37 -7.22
N ILE A 41 -10.66 -15.10 -7.58
CA ILE A 41 -11.54 -14.38 -8.51
C ILE A 41 -11.10 -14.56 -9.95
N LYS A 42 -9.80 -14.47 -10.22
CA LYS A 42 -9.25 -14.49 -11.58
C LYS A 42 -8.44 -15.74 -11.91
N ILE A 43 -8.00 -16.48 -10.90
CA ILE A 43 -7.21 -17.70 -11.07
C ILE A 43 -8.04 -18.87 -10.54
N THR A 44 -8.67 -19.60 -11.43
CA THR A 44 -9.63 -20.66 -11.10
C THR A 44 -9.18 -22.06 -11.54
N LYS A 45 -8.16 -22.14 -12.42
CA LYS A 45 -7.62 -23.40 -12.92
C LYS A 45 -6.26 -23.69 -12.31
N MET A 46 -6.03 -24.93 -11.91
CA MET A 46 -4.80 -25.41 -11.33
C MET A 46 -4.04 -26.26 -12.35
N GLY A 47 -2.70 -26.15 -12.40
CA GLY A 47 -1.85 -26.94 -13.29
C GLY A 47 -1.85 -26.52 -14.76
N GLU A 48 -2.74 -25.62 -15.17
CA GLU A 48 -2.78 -25.09 -16.53
C GLU A 48 -2.07 -23.73 -16.65
N PRO A 49 -1.41 -23.45 -17.80
CA PRO A 49 -0.79 -22.15 -18.01
C PRO A 49 -1.83 -21.06 -18.25
N TYR A 50 -1.65 -19.92 -17.60
CA TYR A 50 -2.30 -18.65 -17.88
C TYR A 50 -1.30 -17.71 -18.53
N ASN A 51 -1.73 -17.00 -19.58
CA ASN A 51 -0.98 -15.91 -20.16
C ASN A 51 -1.74 -14.60 -19.93
N PHE A 52 -1.09 -13.66 -19.25
CA PHE A 52 -1.64 -12.36 -18.90
C PHE A 52 -1.00 -11.21 -19.68
N SER A 53 -0.40 -11.47 -20.85
CA SER A 53 0.30 -10.45 -21.65
C SER A 53 -0.56 -9.22 -21.98
N HIS A 54 -1.88 -9.36 -22.00
CA HIS A 54 -2.82 -8.26 -22.19
C HIS A 54 -2.93 -7.33 -20.97
N LEU A 55 -2.41 -7.73 -19.80
CA LEU A 55 -2.37 -6.91 -18.58
C LEU A 55 -1.03 -6.14 -18.50
N GLU A 56 -0.77 -5.26 -19.46
CA GLU A 56 0.49 -4.48 -19.50
C GLU A 56 0.71 -3.64 -18.24
N TYR A 57 -0.37 -3.08 -17.68
CA TYR A 57 -0.35 -2.33 -16.41
C TYR A 57 -0.02 -3.20 -15.18
N GLN A 58 -0.01 -4.53 -15.32
CA GLN A 58 0.43 -5.53 -14.34
C GLN A 58 1.67 -6.29 -14.82
N TYR A 59 2.45 -5.70 -15.72
CA TYR A 59 3.69 -6.28 -16.25
C TYR A 59 3.49 -7.63 -16.97
N GLY A 60 2.31 -7.89 -17.52
CA GLY A 60 1.97 -9.16 -18.16
C GLY A 60 1.81 -10.35 -17.19
N LEU A 61 1.63 -10.08 -15.91
CA LEU A 61 1.46 -11.06 -14.82
C LEU A 61 0.08 -10.96 -14.16
N PRO A 62 -0.39 -12.02 -13.48
CA PRO A 62 -1.62 -11.91 -12.70
C PRO A 62 -1.46 -10.93 -11.54
N GLY A 63 -2.56 -10.32 -11.10
CA GLY A 63 -2.58 -9.40 -9.98
C GLY A 63 -1.96 -9.97 -8.70
N LEU A 64 -2.11 -11.27 -8.47
CA LEU A 64 -1.45 -12.02 -7.39
C LEU A 64 0.06 -11.75 -7.32
N ILE A 65 0.71 -11.70 -8.46
CA ILE A 65 2.17 -11.50 -8.56
C ILE A 65 2.49 -10.00 -8.66
N SER A 66 1.71 -9.24 -9.43
CA SER A 66 1.97 -7.82 -9.63
C SER A 66 1.84 -7.00 -8.34
N ASP A 67 1.06 -7.46 -7.35
CA ASP A 67 0.98 -6.85 -6.03
C ASP A 67 2.31 -6.94 -5.23
N SER A 68 3.19 -7.85 -5.59
CA SER A 68 4.54 -7.94 -5.00
C SER A 68 5.55 -7.00 -5.63
N LEU A 69 5.27 -6.50 -6.85
CA LEU A 69 6.20 -5.63 -7.57
C LEU A 69 6.20 -4.22 -6.97
N PRO A 70 7.35 -3.54 -7.00
CA PRO A 70 7.47 -2.19 -6.47
C PRO A 70 6.57 -1.21 -7.22
N GLY A 71 6.06 -0.21 -6.50
CA GLY A 71 5.43 0.96 -7.10
C GLY A 71 6.43 1.79 -7.92
N LYS A 72 5.97 2.88 -8.52
CA LYS A 72 6.77 3.74 -9.42
C LYS A 72 8.13 4.12 -8.81
N TYR A 73 8.14 4.53 -7.54
CA TYR A 73 9.36 4.95 -6.85
C TYR A 73 10.37 3.79 -6.70
N GLY A 74 9.95 2.67 -6.10
CA GLY A 74 10.85 1.53 -5.90
C GLY A 74 11.33 0.92 -7.22
N ASN A 75 10.50 0.97 -8.26
CA ASN A 75 10.86 0.52 -9.59
C ASN A 75 12.01 1.35 -10.19
N THR A 76 11.95 2.68 -10.03
CA THR A 76 13.04 3.58 -10.46
C THR A 76 14.36 3.23 -9.79
N PHE A 77 14.35 2.94 -8.48
CA PHE A 77 15.56 2.52 -7.76
C PHE A 77 16.15 1.22 -8.29
N LEU A 78 15.31 0.20 -8.49
CA LEU A 78 15.78 -1.07 -9.04
C LEU A 78 16.35 -0.90 -10.45
N GLU A 79 15.70 -0.12 -11.30
CA GLU A 79 16.16 0.13 -12.66
C GLU A 79 17.49 0.88 -12.69
N GLU A 80 17.64 1.94 -11.92
CA GLU A 80 18.91 2.68 -11.81
C GLU A 80 20.04 1.78 -11.26
N PHE A 81 19.75 0.97 -10.25
CA PHE A 81 20.70 -0.01 -9.73
C PHE A 81 21.16 -0.98 -10.81
N PHE A 82 20.22 -1.59 -11.56
CA PHE A 82 20.57 -2.53 -12.63
C PHE A 82 21.36 -1.91 -13.76
N ILE A 83 20.94 -0.74 -14.22
CA ILE A 83 21.65 -0.01 -15.28
C ILE A 83 23.09 0.29 -14.85
N ARG A 84 23.29 0.68 -13.59
CA ARG A 84 24.61 1.02 -13.06
C ARG A 84 25.53 -0.19 -12.95
N HIS A 85 25.03 -1.31 -12.40
CA HIS A 85 25.84 -2.49 -12.08
C HIS A 85 25.90 -3.52 -13.20
N PHE A 86 24.83 -3.68 -13.97
CA PHE A 86 24.71 -4.69 -15.03
C PHE A 86 24.59 -4.12 -16.44
N LYS A 87 24.59 -2.79 -16.60
CA LYS A 87 24.48 -2.07 -17.89
C LYS A 87 23.24 -2.44 -18.70
N LYS A 88 22.16 -2.87 -18.03
CA LYS A 88 20.87 -3.20 -18.62
C LYS A 88 19.74 -2.90 -17.63
N ALA A 89 18.54 -2.68 -18.13
CA ALA A 89 17.34 -2.63 -17.30
C ALA A 89 16.95 -4.06 -16.81
N PRO A 90 16.40 -4.21 -15.60
CA PRO A 90 15.94 -5.51 -15.10
C PRO A 90 14.68 -5.97 -15.82
N THR A 91 14.58 -7.27 -16.10
CA THR A 91 13.31 -7.90 -16.48
C THR A 91 12.38 -7.97 -15.25
N THR A 92 11.09 -8.23 -15.49
CA THR A 92 10.13 -8.43 -14.37
C THR A 92 10.51 -9.62 -13.50
N ILE A 93 11.02 -10.71 -14.11
CA ILE A 93 11.54 -11.87 -13.37
C ILE A 93 12.74 -11.47 -12.50
N GLU A 94 13.66 -10.69 -13.03
CA GLU A 94 14.83 -10.24 -12.27
C GLU A 94 14.43 -9.34 -11.09
N LYS A 95 13.42 -8.50 -11.25
CA LYS A 95 12.86 -7.70 -10.14
C LYS A 95 12.32 -8.61 -9.03
N LEU A 96 11.52 -9.61 -9.37
CA LEU A 96 10.97 -10.58 -8.41
C LEU A 96 12.07 -11.41 -7.72
N GLN A 97 13.10 -11.82 -8.46
CA GLN A 97 14.26 -12.52 -7.89
C GLN A 97 15.06 -11.69 -6.88
N ILE A 98 15.17 -10.38 -7.12
CA ILE A 98 15.79 -9.45 -6.16
C ILE A 98 14.92 -9.26 -4.92
N LEU A 99 13.64 -9.11 -5.11
CA LEU A 99 12.71 -8.99 -3.99
C LEU A 99 12.74 -10.26 -3.13
N GLY A 100 12.79 -11.42 -3.75
CA GLY A 100 12.91 -12.71 -3.07
C GLY A 100 11.86 -12.86 -1.98
N SER A 101 12.29 -12.87 -0.72
CA SER A 101 11.44 -12.90 0.47
C SER A 101 11.00 -11.51 0.96
N ASN A 102 11.55 -10.43 0.42
CA ASN A 102 11.31 -9.06 0.86
C ASN A 102 10.06 -8.40 0.26
N THR A 103 8.93 -9.08 0.20
CA THR A 103 7.65 -8.59 -0.32
C THR A 103 6.68 -8.19 0.78
N MET A 104 5.62 -7.45 0.46
CA MET A 104 4.43 -7.38 1.29
C MET A 104 3.65 -8.71 1.17
N GLY A 105 2.95 -9.09 2.24
CA GLY A 105 2.23 -10.36 2.25
C GLY A 105 3.15 -11.58 2.42
N ALA A 106 2.65 -12.78 2.16
CA ALA A 106 3.34 -14.05 2.41
C ALA A 106 4.06 -14.63 1.19
N LEU A 107 3.99 -14.00 0.01
CA LEU A 107 4.63 -14.52 -1.18
C LEU A 107 6.15 -14.32 -1.13
N THR A 108 6.88 -15.33 -1.63
CA THR A 108 8.33 -15.32 -1.83
C THR A 108 8.68 -15.90 -3.20
N TYR A 109 9.84 -15.52 -3.72
CA TYR A 109 10.27 -15.84 -5.08
C TYR A 109 11.64 -16.48 -5.10
N GLU A 110 11.78 -17.65 -5.77
CA GLU A 110 13.04 -18.40 -5.88
C GLU A 110 13.37 -18.72 -7.36
N PRO A 111 14.68 -18.72 -7.74
CA PRO A 111 15.83 -18.42 -6.91
C PRO A 111 15.95 -16.95 -6.56
N GLU A 112 16.38 -16.65 -5.34
CA GLU A 112 16.68 -15.30 -4.91
C GLU A 112 18.09 -14.91 -5.40
N LYS A 113 18.20 -13.89 -6.27
CA LYS A 113 19.48 -13.52 -6.90
C LYS A 113 20.51 -12.87 -5.96
N LEU A 114 20.10 -12.44 -4.78
CA LEU A 114 20.94 -11.64 -3.89
C LEU A 114 21.50 -12.37 -2.67
N HIS A 115 21.14 -13.65 -2.50
CA HIS A 115 21.57 -14.46 -1.36
C HIS A 115 23.09 -14.68 -1.28
N GLU A 116 23.79 -14.59 -2.42
CA GLU A 116 25.22 -14.94 -2.48
C GLU A 116 26.17 -13.79 -2.12
N ARG A 117 25.73 -12.53 -2.14
CA ARG A 117 26.60 -11.35 -1.94
C ARG A 117 26.49 -10.69 -0.56
N SER A 118 25.41 -10.89 0.17
CA SER A 118 25.23 -10.27 1.49
C SER A 118 25.49 -11.25 2.62
N LYS A 119 26.74 -11.53 2.88
CA LYS A 119 27.15 -12.17 4.13
C LYS A 119 27.27 -11.09 5.21
N ASN A 120 26.29 -11.02 6.13
CA ASN A 120 26.35 -10.33 7.42
C ASN A 120 26.39 -8.79 7.39
N THR A 121 25.31 -8.12 7.01
CA THR A 121 25.16 -6.72 7.42
C THR A 121 23.76 -6.47 8.00
N GLN A 122 23.58 -6.89 9.24
CA GLN A 122 22.54 -6.32 10.09
C GLN A 122 23.01 -4.91 10.44
N SER A 123 22.29 -3.89 9.98
CA SER A 123 22.72 -2.52 10.19
C SER A 123 21.58 -1.69 10.80
N ILE A 124 21.88 -1.05 11.90
CA ILE A 124 21.00 -0.04 12.52
C ILE A 124 21.45 1.33 12.02
N PHE A 125 20.52 2.10 11.49
CA PHE A 125 20.74 3.45 10.98
C PHE A 125 19.86 4.44 11.74
N GLN A 126 20.35 5.66 11.94
CA GLN A 126 19.48 6.76 12.33
C GLN A 126 18.60 7.20 11.15
N MET A 127 17.40 7.71 11.45
CA MET A 127 16.46 8.18 10.42
C MET A 127 17.12 9.18 9.48
N SER A 128 17.86 10.15 10.03
CA SER A 128 18.59 11.17 9.26
C SER A 128 19.63 10.58 8.30
N GLU A 129 20.34 9.53 8.72
CA GLU A 129 21.35 8.87 7.88
C GLU A 129 20.70 8.18 6.68
N LEU A 130 19.63 7.41 6.90
CA LEU A 130 18.93 6.72 5.80
C LEU A 130 18.24 7.73 4.87
N TYR A 131 17.70 8.82 5.41
CA TYR A 131 17.12 9.91 4.62
C TYR A 131 18.17 10.55 3.69
N GLU A 132 19.34 10.95 4.21
CA GLU A 132 20.41 11.55 3.40
C GLU A 132 20.97 10.56 2.37
N GLU A 133 21.13 9.29 2.73
CA GLU A 133 21.54 8.25 1.80
C GLU A 133 20.50 8.02 0.69
N THR A 134 19.21 8.02 1.04
CA THR A 134 18.10 7.92 0.06
C THR A 134 18.12 9.11 -0.90
N LYS A 135 18.40 10.30 -0.38
CA LYS A 135 18.55 11.52 -1.18
C LYS A 135 19.72 11.42 -2.15
N LYS A 136 20.91 11.03 -1.70
CA LYS A 136 22.07 10.80 -2.56
C LYS A 136 21.78 9.76 -3.66
N ALA A 137 21.07 8.68 -3.32
CA ALA A 137 20.70 7.65 -4.28
C ALA A 137 19.77 8.18 -5.40
N LEU A 138 18.83 9.06 -5.04
CA LEU A 138 17.96 9.71 -6.04
C LEU A 138 18.72 10.57 -7.04
N PHE A 139 19.86 11.13 -6.64
CA PHE A 139 20.73 11.92 -7.53
C PHE A 139 21.82 11.10 -8.24
N GLY A 140 21.86 9.80 -8.00
CA GLY A 140 22.89 8.94 -8.57
C GLY A 140 24.29 9.11 -7.96
N GLU A 141 24.37 9.72 -6.78
CA GLU A 141 25.63 10.08 -6.11
C GLU A 141 26.10 9.06 -5.06
N SER A 142 25.29 8.01 -4.77
CA SER A 142 25.65 7.04 -3.74
C SER A 142 26.12 5.70 -4.29
N GLU A 143 27.10 5.09 -3.62
CA GLU A 143 27.46 3.67 -3.72
C GLU A 143 26.57 2.87 -2.74
N PHE A 144 25.27 2.81 -3.01
CA PHE A 144 24.33 2.10 -2.15
C PHE A 144 24.67 0.62 -2.03
N GLU A 145 24.75 0.13 -0.82
CA GLU A 145 24.70 -1.31 -0.55
C GLU A 145 23.33 -1.86 -0.98
N LEU A 146 23.36 -3.00 -1.65
CA LEU A 146 22.19 -3.60 -2.28
C LEU A 146 21.01 -3.83 -1.31
N GLU A 147 21.28 -4.12 -0.04
CA GLU A 147 20.28 -4.36 1.00
C GLU A 147 19.47 -3.10 1.32
N LYS A 148 20.14 -1.94 1.33
CA LYS A 148 19.47 -0.64 1.49
C LYS A 148 18.56 -0.35 0.29
N ILE A 149 19.02 -0.69 -0.92
CA ILE A 149 18.22 -0.54 -2.14
C ILE A 149 16.96 -1.40 -2.08
N ILE A 150 17.08 -2.65 -1.62
CA ILE A 150 15.93 -3.53 -1.48
C ILE A 150 14.94 -2.98 -0.44
N ALA A 151 15.41 -2.52 0.71
CA ALA A 151 14.55 -1.90 1.71
C ALA A 151 13.79 -0.69 1.15
N LEU A 152 14.47 0.13 0.34
CA LEU A 152 13.89 1.32 -0.30
C LEU A 152 13.01 0.98 -1.53
N SER A 153 13.29 -0.10 -2.24
CA SER A 153 12.54 -0.51 -3.42
C SER A 153 11.25 -1.25 -3.10
N ASN A 154 11.16 -1.82 -1.91
CA ASN A 154 10.07 -2.71 -1.49
C ASN A 154 8.80 -1.94 -1.12
N SER A 155 8.24 -1.19 -2.03
CA SER A 155 6.93 -0.57 -1.82
C SER A 155 5.85 -1.27 -2.63
N ALA A 156 5.47 -2.48 -2.22
CA ALA A 156 4.32 -3.19 -2.79
C ALA A 156 2.98 -2.46 -2.56
N ALA A 157 2.93 -1.57 -1.58
CA ALA A 157 1.82 -0.62 -1.44
C ALA A 157 2.03 0.53 -2.42
N GLY A 158 1.62 0.45 -3.66
CA GLY A 158 1.59 1.50 -4.70
C GLY A 158 2.09 2.92 -4.34
N GLY A 159 1.86 3.88 -5.20
CA GLY A 159 2.15 5.29 -4.92
C GLY A 159 3.55 5.75 -5.34
N ALA A 160 3.69 7.08 -5.52
CA ALA A 160 4.90 7.73 -6.02
C ALA A 160 5.81 8.24 -4.88
N GLN A 161 5.36 8.18 -3.62
CA GLN A 161 6.10 8.71 -2.48
C GLN A 161 7.27 7.78 -2.10
N PRO A 162 8.46 8.36 -1.84
CA PRO A 162 9.61 7.61 -1.34
C PRO A 162 9.31 6.92 -0.01
N LYS A 163 9.58 5.62 0.06
CA LYS A 163 9.31 4.82 1.26
C LYS A 163 10.29 3.66 1.40
N ALA A 164 10.46 3.17 2.63
CA ALA A 164 11.27 2.01 2.96
C ALA A 164 10.50 1.03 3.85
N ILE A 165 10.76 -0.27 3.66
CA ILE A 165 10.30 -1.32 4.57
C ILE A 165 11.46 -1.68 5.50
N VAL A 166 11.27 -1.44 6.79
CA VAL A 166 12.34 -1.56 7.80
C VAL A 166 11.79 -2.11 9.12
N GLY A 167 12.69 -2.56 10.00
CA GLY A 167 12.43 -2.55 11.42
C GLY A 167 12.58 -1.11 11.94
N LEU A 168 11.60 -0.60 12.66
CA LEU A 168 11.60 0.75 13.22
C LEU A 168 11.62 0.70 14.73
N ASN A 169 12.55 1.43 15.36
CA ASN A 169 12.45 1.78 16.77
C ASN A 169 12.00 3.25 16.88
N PRO A 170 10.71 3.51 17.15
CA PRO A 170 10.18 4.87 17.13
C PRO A 170 10.77 5.73 18.26
N ASN A 171 11.13 5.14 19.42
CA ASN A 171 11.70 5.86 20.55
C ASN A 171 13.13 6.32 20.30
N GLN A 172 13.92 5.51 19.61
CA GLN A 172 15.32 5.81 19.26
C GLN A 172 15.46 6.49 17.90
N LYS A 173 14.37 6.65 17.15
CA LYS A 173 14.35 7.16 15.76
C LYS A 173 15.35 6.41 14.88
N SER A 174 15.50 5.11 15.10
CA SER A 174 16.45 4.25 14.40
C SER A 174 15.73 3.18 13.57
N MET A 175 16.36 2.79 12.48
CA MET A 175 15.85 1.79 11.55
C MET A 175 16.82 0.63 11.44
N TYR A 176 16.24 -0.58 11.36
CA TYR A 176 16.97 -1.82 11.19
C TYR A 176 16.68 -2.38 9.80
N VAL A 177 17.72 -2.48 9.00
CA VAL A 177 17.66 -3.09 7.68
C VAL A 177 18.26 -4.48 7.76
N SER A 178 17.44 -5.50 7.54
CA SER A 178 17.86 -6.90 7.54
C SER A 178 17.04 -7.72 6.58
N LYS A 179 17.38 -8.99 6.46
CA LYS A 179 16.51 -9.97 5.81
C LYS A 179 15.23 -10.13 6.64
N LYS A 180 14.09 -10.24 5.98
CA LYS A 180 12.78 -10.40 6.64
C LYS A 180 12.63 -11.65 7.51
N SER A 181 13.47 -12.64 7.30
CA SER A 181 13.52 -13.87 8.10
C SER A 181 14.18 -13.67 9.45
N ASP A 182 14.93 -12.57 9.61
CA ASP A 182 15.65 -12.32 10.85
C ASP A 182 14.69 -11.72 11.89
N PRO A 183 14.77 -12.17 13.15
CA PRO A 183 14.04 -11.53 14.22
C PRO A 183 14.51 -10.09 14.37
N LEU A 184 13.56 -9.16 14.59
CA LEU A 184 13.90 -7.79 14.88
C LEU A 184 14.56 -7.67 16.27
N PRO A 185 15.51 -6.76 16.46
CA PRO A 185 16.02 -6.43 17.78
C PRO A 185 14.90 -5.93 18.71
N ASP A 186 15.14 -6.01 20.02
CA ASP A 186 14.20 -5.53 21.02
C ASP A 186 13.86 -4.04 20.82
N GLY A 187 12.59 -3.72 20.93
CA GLY A 187 12.09 -2.35 20.74
C GLY A 187 11.85 -1.95 19.27
N PHE A 188 12.14 -2.86 18.33
CA PHE A 188 11.84 -2.62 16.92
C PHE A 188 10.51 -3.29 16.50
N VAL A 189 9.77 -2.62 15.61
CA VAL A 189 8.56 -3.11 14.97
C VAL A 189 8.72 -3.13 13.45
N HIS A 190 8.04 -4.05 12.76
CA HIS A 190 8.02 -4.04 11.29
C HIS A 190 7.19 -2.86 10.80
N ALA A 191 7.79 -1.98 10.01
CA ALA A 191 7.14 -0.75 9.56
C ALA A 191 7.44 -0.41 8.10
N ILE A 192 6.55 0.40 7.53
CA ILE A 192 6.79 1.16 6.31
C ILE A 192 7.04 2.61 6.73
N VAL A 193 8.17 3.16 6.33
CA VAL A 193 8.52 4.56 6.56
C VAL A 193 8.40 5.32 5.24
N LYS A 194 7.64 6.40 5.22
CA LYS A 194 7.51 7.33 4.09
C LYS A 194 8.30 8.59 4.39
N PHE A 195 9.17 8.96 3.46
CA PHE A 195 10.06 10.11 3.63
C PHE A 195 9.40 11.40 3.14
N ASP A 196 9.52 12.45 3.93
CA ASP A 196 9.01 13.77 3.56
C ASP A 196 9.91 14.44 2.51
N ASN A 197 9.31 15.24 1.62
CA ASN A 197 9.97 16.16 0.69
C ASN A 197 10.99 15.60 -0.33
N LEU A 198 11.27 14.29 -0.38
CA LEU A 198 12.26 13.73 -1.32
C LEU A 198 11.85 13.88 -2.80
N LEU A 199 10.55 13.90 -3.11
CA LEU A 199 10.08 14.10 -4.49
C LEU A 199 10.37 15.50 -5.02
N TYR A 200 10.25 16.53 -4.19
CA TYR A 200 10.49 17.92 -4.58
C TYR A 200 11.94 18.21 -4.89
N ILE A 201 12.85 17.45 -4.31
CA ILE A 201 14.28 17.57 -4.57
C ILE A 201 14.59 17.10 -5.99
N ARG A 202 13.88 16.09 -6.51
CA ARG A 202 14.11 15.54 -7.86
C ARG A 202 13.38 16.30 -8.98
N GLU A 203 12.18 16.81 -8.70
CA GLU A 203 11.32 17.48 -9.66
C GLU A 203 10.84 18.86 -9.13
N PRO A 204 11.75 19.86 -8.99
CA PRO A 204 11.40 21.16 -8.40
C PRO A 204 10.33 21.94 -9.17
N GLN A 205 10.06 21.57 -10.43
CA GLN A 205 9.10 22.27 -11.28
C GLN A 205 7.67 21.74 -11.18
N SER A 206 7.44 20.60 -10.53
CA SER A 206 6.09 20.06 -10.32
C SER A 206 5.45 20.65 -9.07
N LYS A 207 5.22 21.96 -9.04
CA LYS A 207 4.45 22.58 -7.94
C LYS A 207 3.04 22.00 -7.93
N THR A 208 2.72 21.32 -6.84
CA THR A 208 1.39 20.82 -6.57
C THR A 208 0.67 21.79 -5.62
N LEU A 209 -0.65 21.64 -5.46
CA LEU A 209 -1.40 22.41 -4.46
C LEU A 209 -0.87 22.18 -3.03
N TYR A 210 -0.20 21.03 -2.75
CA TYR A 210 0.53 20.80 -1.50
C TYR A 210 1.64 21.82 -1.27
N ASP A 211 2.37 22.18 -2.34
CA ASP A 211 3.45 23.17 -2.26
C ASP A 211 2.89 24.58 -2.04
N GLU A 212 1.76 24.89 -2.70
CA GLU A 212 1.09 26.18 -2.50
C GLU A 212 0.51 26.31 -1.09
N LEU A 213 0.08 25.19 -0.49
CA LEU A 213 -0.45 25.15 0.87
C LEU A 213 0.63 24.93 1.92
N HIS A 214 1.91 24.79 1.51
CA HIS A 214 3.04 24.43 2.39
C HIS A 214 2.75 23.22 3.29
N LEU A 215 2.13 22.17 2.71
CA LEU A 215 1.73 20.97 3.43
C LEU A 215 2.77 19.86 3.30
N SER A 216 3.18 19.31 4.43
CA SER A 216 3.89 18.02 4.47
C SER A 216 2.89 16.90 4.19
N LYS A 217 3.19 16.03 3.20
CA LYS A 217 2.37 14.86 2.88
C LYS A 217 2.38 13.85 4.02
N THR A 218 3.52 13.65 4.63
CA THR A 218 3.72 12.72 5.75
C THR A 218 2.99 13.18 7.00
N LEU A 219 3.04 14.45 7.34
CA LEU A 219 2.25 15.02 8.43
C LEU A 219 0.75 14.90 8.16
N THR A 220 0.32 15.17 6.93
CA THR A 220 -1.09 15.02 6.54
C THR A 220 -1.57 13.58 6.71
N GLU A 221 -0.79 12.60 6.26
CA GLU A 221 -1.12 11.18 6.42
C GLU A 221 -1.16 10.75 7.90
N TYR A 222 -0.26 11.28 8.72
CA TYR A 222 -0.28 11.05 10.16
C TYR A 222 -1.56 11.58 10.82
N ILE A 223 -1.96 12.81 10.52
CA ILE A 223 -3.21 13.40 11.03
C ILE A 223 -4.43 12.59 10.56
N TYR A 224 -4.44 12.17 9.30
CA TYR A 224 -5.52 11.34 8.76
C TYR A 224 -5.61 9.97 9.48
N SER A 225 -4.48 9.42 9.91
CA SER A 225 -4.46 8.21 10.72
C SER A 225 -5.13 8.41 12.10
N ILE A 226 -4.91 9.57 12.73
CA ILE A 226 -5.57 9.93 13.99
C ILE A 226 -7.08 10.10 13.77
N LEU A 227 -7.48 10.87 12.75
CA LEU A 227 -8.88 11.08 12.40
C LEU A 227 -9.60 9.77 12.08
N ALA A 228 -8.93 8.86 11.37
CA ALA A 228 -9.49 7.54 11.05
C ALA A 228 -9.78 6.72 12.32
N ARG A 229 -8.88 6.73 13.30
CA ARG A 229 -9.13 6.06 14.60
C ARG A 229 -10.32 6.67 15.33
N GLN A 230 -10.49 8.00 15.32
CA GLN A 230 -11.66 8.67 15.90
C GLN A 230 -12.97 8.28 15.20
N CYS A 231 -12.92 7.97 13.90
CA CYS A 231 -14.05 7.46 13.13
C CYS A 231 -14.32 5.96 13.35
N GLY A 232 -13.60 5.28 14.25
CA GLY A 232 -13.72 3.84 14.49
C GLY A 232 -13.19 2.98 13.33
N ILE A 233 -12.26 3.52 12.53
CA ILE A 233 -11.56 2.78 11.49
C ILE A 233 -10.32 2.12 12.08
N THR A 234 -10.17 0.82 11.84
CA THR A 234 -8.97 0.08 12.23
C THR A 234 -7.82 0.49 11.31
N ILE A 235 -6.78 1.03 11.89
CA ILE A 235 -5.53 1.40 11.22
C ILE A 235 -4.36 0.99 12.12
N PRO A 236 -3.24 0.45 11.59
CA PRO A 236 -2.08 0.08 12.40
C PRO A 236 -1.51 1.27 13.18
N GLU A 237 -0.63 1.01 14.14
CA GLU A 237 0.07 2.08 14.84
C GLU A 237 0.88 2.93 13.85
N THR A 238 0.85 4.23 14.06
CA THR A 238 1.49 5.22 13.20
C THR A 238 2.35 6.16 14.01
N TYR A 239 3.43 6.60 13.41
CA TYR A 239 4.43 7.45 14.06
C TYR A 239 4.77 8.62 13.14
N LEU A 240 4.94 9.79 13.74
CA LEU A 240 5.53 10.95 13.09
C LEU A 240 6.95 11.11 13.65
N ILE A 241 7.96 10.99 12.79
CA ILE A 241 9.36 10.93 13.19
C ILE A 241 10.06 12.16 12.64
N ASP A 242 10.46 13.05 13.52
CA ASP A 242 11.31 14.19 13.23
C ASP A 242 12.76 13.74 13.03
N ASP A 243 13.37 14.10 11.90
CA ASP A 243 14.75 13.75 11.56
C ASP A 243 15.80 14.68 12.19
N GLY A 244 15.37 15.69 12.95
CA GLY A 244 16.24 16.69 13.57
C GLY A 244 16.73 17.79 12.60
N ASN A 245 16.40 17.72 11.34
CA ASN A 245 16.77 18.68 10.28
C ASN A 245 15.55 19.41 9.68
N GLY A 246 14.40 19.30 10.33
CA GLY A 246 13.15 19.93 9.92
C GLY A 246 12.26 19.07 9.00
N GLY A 247 12.63 17.83 8.72
CA GLY A 247 11.80 16.85 8.06
C GLY A 247 10.97 16.03 9.05
N SER A 248 9.72 15.76 8.72
CA SER A 248 8.82 14.91 9.52
C SER A 248 8.37 13.72 8.69
N HIS A 249 8.88 12.53 9.03
CA HIS A 249 8.61 11.29 8.29
C HIS A 249 7.42 10.55 8.91
N PHE A 250 6.58 9.96 8.05
CA PHE A 250 5.48 9.13 8.49
C PHE A 250 5.90 7.67 8.54
N ALA A 251 5.54 6.96 9.59
CA ALA A 251 5.71 5.53 9.67
C ALA A 251 4.42 4.83 10.09
N ILE A 252 4.18 3.66 9.53
CA ILE A 252 3.03 2.81 9.85
C ILE A 252 3.51 1.36 10.04
N GLU A 253 3.02 0.70 11.09
CA GLU A 253 3.32 -0.71 11.31
C GLU A 253 2.72 -1.58 10.22
N ARG A 254 3.42 -2.65 9.89
CA ARG A 254 2.96 -3.59 8.89
C ARG A 254 1.87 -4.50 9.44
N PHE A 255 0.72 -4.50 8.81
CA PHE A 255 -0.45 -5.30 9.17
C PHE A 255 -0.44 -6.73 8.58
N ASP A 256 0.44 -6.98 7.61
CA ASP A 256 0.63 -8.29 7.00
C ASP A 256 1.61 -9.19 7.80
N ILE A 257 2.10 -8.67 8.93
CA ILE A 257 2.99 -9.39 9.85
C ILE A 257 2.31 -9.48 11.21
N GLN A 258 2.15 -10.70 11.71
CA GLN A 258 1.61 -10.98 13.03
C GLN A 258 2.67 -11.63 13.91
N LYS A 259 2.86 -11.12 15.12
CA LYS A 259 3.73 -11.73 16.11
C LYS A 259 2.90 -12.72 16.92
N GLN A 260 3.23 -14.02 16.82
CA GLN A 260 2.64 -15.07 17.63
C GLN A 260 3.73 -15.69 18.51
N ASN A 261 3.72 -15.35 19.80
CA ASN A 261 4.78 -15.75 20.74
C ASN A 261 6.17 -15.32 20.21
N ASP A 262 7.08 -16.30 19.99
CA ASP A 262 8.43 -16.05 19.48
C ASP A 262 8.54 -16.17 17.94
N HIS A 263 7.42 -16.36 17.24
CA HIS A 263 7.40 -16.51 15.78
C HIS A 263 6.71 -15.33 15.11
N VAL A 264 7.23 -15.00 13.94
CA VAL A 264 6.63 -14.00 13.04
C VAL A 264 5.88 -14.72 11.94
N GLU A 265 4.56 -14.55 11.92
CA GLU A 265 3.70 -15.07 10.85
C GLU A 265 3.40 -13.98 9.85
N ARG A 266 3.48 -14.31 8.56
CA ARG A 266 3.11 -13.42 7.46
C ARG A 266 1.72 -13.82 6.96
N LEU A 267 0.83 -12.84 6.80
CA LEU A 267 -0.46 -13.03 6.13
C LEU A 267 -0.27 -12.82 4.63
N HIS A 268 -0.96 -13.63 3.82
CA HIS A 268 -1.04 -13.34 2.40
C HIS A 268 -1.85 -12.05 2.19
N MET A 269 -1.32 -11.12 1.41
CA MET A 269 -1.97 -9.84 1.10
C MET A 269 -2.28 -9.77 -0.39
N HIS A 270 -3.50 -9.34 -0.72
CA HIS A 270 -3.91 -9.14 -2.11
C HIS A 270 -4.78 -7.89 -2.23
N SER A 271 -4.38 -6.96 -3.11
CA SER A 271 -5.14 -5.73 -3.32
C SER A 271 -6.43 -6.00 -4.09
N LEU A 272 -7.42 -5.12 -3.93
CA LEU A 272 -8.65 -5.15 -4.73
C LEU A 272 -8.34 -5.01 -6.23
N SER A 273 -7.37 -4.15 -6.58
CA SER A 273 -6.87 -4.03 -7.96
C SER A 273 -6.31 -5.35 -8.48
N GLY A 274 -5.48 -6.03 -7.69
CA GLY A 274 -4.88 -7.31 -8.06
C GLY A 274 -5.92 -8.43 -8.17
N LEU A 275 -6.82 -8.55 -7.19
CA LEU A 275 -7.90 -9.55 -7.21
C LEU A 275 -8.82 -9.42 -8.42
N MET A 276 -9.09 -8.19 -8.86
CA MET A 276 -10.00 -7.89 -9.95
C MET A 276 -9.30 -7.75 -11.31
N HIS A 277 -7.95 -7.74 -11.34
CA HIS A 277 -7.18 -7.34 -12.51
C HIS A 277 -7.62 -5.95 -13.01
N HIS A 278 -7.77 -5.00 -12.10
CA HIS A 278 -8.24 -3.65 -12.40
C HIS A 278 -7.07 -2.70 -12.65
N ASN A 279 -7.14 -1.96 -13.76
CA ASN A 279 -6.20 -0.87 -14.04
C ASN A 279 -6.60 0.39 -13.27
N THR A 280 -5.78 0.80 -12.32
CA THR A 280 -6.06 1.99 -11.48
C THR A 280 -6.08 3.31 -12.25
N ALA A 281 -5.63 3.35 -13.50
CA ALA A 281 -5.80 4.51 -14.37
C ALA A 281 -7.23 4.68 -14.89
N GLU A 282 -8.08 3.64 -14.77
CA GLU A 282 -9.48 3.69 -15.15
C GLU A 282 -10.33 4.23 -13.98
N THR A 283 -11.08 5.30 -14.21
CA THR A 283 -11.88 5.98 -13.18
C THR A 283 -13.33 5.51 -13.10
N THR A 284 -13.65 4.37 -13.71
CA THR A 284 -15.01 3.78 -13.73
C THR A 284 -15.22 2.70 -12.68
N PHE A 285 -14.21 2.38 -11.89
CA PHE A 285 -14.31 1.35 -10.86
C PHE A 285 -15.14 1.84 -9.68
N ASP A 286 -15.97 0.96 -9.11
CA ASP A 286 -16.97 1.35 -8.14
C ASP A 286 -16.74 0.70 -6.76
N TYR A 287 -17.07 1.40 -5.70
CA TYR A 287 -16.96 0.90 -4.32
C TYR A 287 -17.80 -0.36 -4.07
N THR A 288 -18.89 -0.58 -4.79
CA THR A 288 -19.66 -1.82 -4.67
C THR A 288 -18.85 -3.06 -5.01
N ASN A 289 -17.80 -2.93 -5.86
CA ASN A 289 -16.88 -4.05 -6.12
C ASN A 289 -16.05 -4.44 -4.89
N LEU A 290 -15.71 -3.48 -4.02
CA LEU A 290 -15.05 -3.77 -2.74
C LEU A 290 -15.90 -4.73 -1.91
N PHE A 291 -17.19 -4.43 -1.75
CA PHE A 291 -18.11 -5.26 -0.97
C PHE A 291 -18.40 -6.61 -1.66
N ARG A 292 -18.60 -6.63 -2.98
CA ARG A 292 -18.82 -7.89 -3.74
C ARG A 292 -17.64 -8.84 -3.64
N VAL A 293 -16.42 -8.31 -3.67
CA VAL A 293 -15.21 -9.11 -3.44
C VAL A 293 -15.18 -9.62 -2.00
N GLY A 294 -15.50 -8.79 -1.01
CA GLY A 294 -15.61 -9.18 0.38
C GLY A 294 -16.59 -10.34 0.59
N LEU A 295 -17.79 -10.28 -0.02
CA LEU A 295 -18.76 -11.38 -0.01
C LEU A 295 -18.19 -12.65 -0.66
N LYS A 296 -17.54 -12.53 -1.80
CA LYS A 296 -16.95 -13.67 -2.52
C LYS A 296 -15.81 -14.34 -1.75
N LEU A 297 -15.05 -13.57 -0.99
CA LEU A 297 -13.99 -14.05 -0.10
C LEU A 297 -14.54 -14.53 1.25
N ASN A 298 -15.83 -14.36 1.50
CA ASN A 298 -16.50 -14.70 2.76
C ASN A 298 -15.82 -14.06 3.99
N ILE A 299 -15.48 -12.77 3.89
CA ILE A 299 -14.89 -12.04 5.02
C ILE A 299 -15.92 -11.81 6.13
N PRO A 300 -15.49 -11.61 7.39
CA PRO A 300 -16.39 -11.28 8.49
C PRO A 300 -17.24 -10.05 8.20
N HIS A 301 -18.46 -10.02 8.71
CA HIS A 301 -19.37 -8.89 8.53
C HIS A 301 -18.83 -7.59 9.13
N SER A 302 -18.13 -7.68 10.27
CA SER A 302 -17.43 -6.54 10.86
C SER A 302 -16.40 -5.90 9.91
N ASP A 303 -15.80 -6.70 9.03
CA ASP A 303 -14.85 -6.21 8.03
C ASP A 303 -15.57 -5.48 6.90
N MET A 304 -16.80 -5.88 6.55
CA MET A 304 -17.67 -5.14 5.61
C MET A 304 -18.04 -3.77 6.18
N GLU A 305 -18.40 -3.71 7.48
CA GLU A 305 -18.68 -2.45 8.19
C GLU A 305 -17.43 -1.55 8.24
N HIS A 306 -16.26 -2.14 8.48
CA HIS A 306 -14.98 -1.42 8.44
C HIS A 306 -14.70 -0.80 7.06
N MET A 307 -14.87 -1.56 5.98
CA MET A 307 -14.70 -1.05 4.60
C MET A 307 -15.69 0.06 4.28
N TYR A 308 -16.92 -0.02 4.80
CA TYR A 308 -17.92 1.03 4.63
C TYR A 308 -17.50 2.32 5.33
N ARG A 309 -16.96 2.23 6.56
CA ARG A 309 -16.41 3.40 7.26
C ARG A 309 -15.28 4.07 6.47
N ILE A 310 -14.38 3.28 5.86
CA ILE A 310 -13.30 3.82 5.00
C ILE A 310 -13.90 4.55 3.79
N MET A 311 -14.90 3.98 3.12
CA MET A 311 -15.59 4.63 2.01
C MET A 311 -16.18 5.99 2.42
N ILE A 312 -16.91 6.05 3.54
CA ILE A 312 -17.48 7.31 4.05
C ILE A 312 -16.39 8.30 4.45
N PHE A 313 -15.32 7.82 5.10
CA PHE A 313 -14.16 8.65 5.46
C PHE A 313 -13.53 9.30 4.22
N ASN A 314 -13.30 8.55 3.16
CA ASN A 314 -12.72 9.06 1.92
C ASN A 314 -13.57 10.20 1.32
N ILE A 315 -14.91 10.08 1.38
CA ILE A 315 -15.83 11.12 0.94
C ILE A 315 -15.72 12.35 1.84
N VAL A 316 -15.87 12.17 3.15
CA VAL A 316 -16.01 13.24 4.15
C VAL A 316 -14.72 14.03 4.32
N PHE A 317 -13.58 13.37 4.25
CA PHE A 317 -12.25 13.96 4.41
C PHE A 317 -11.54 14.26 3.08
N ALA A 318 -12.22 14.14 1.94
CA ALA A 318 -11.67 14.39 0.61
C ALA A 318 -10.36 13.61 0.34
N ASN A 319 -10.27 12.36 0.83
CA ASN A 319 -9.22 11.46 0.38
C ASN A 319 -9.57 10.97 -1.04
N ARG A 320 -9.03 11.65 -2.04
CA ARG A 320 -9.35 11.43 -3.46
C ARG A 320 -8.32 10.57 -4.19
N ASP A 321 -7.38 9.99 -3.44
CA ASP A 321 -6.49 8.93 -3.94
C ASP A 321 -7.04 7.54 -3.57
N ASP A 322 -8.36 7.41 -3.57
CA ASP A 322 -9.12 6.25 -3.16
C ASP A 322 -9.19 5.14 -4.23
N HIS A 323 -8.08 4.91 -4.93
CA HIS A 323 -8.01 3.88 -5.96
C HIS A 323 -8.00 2.44 -5.39
N SER A 324 -8.33 1.46 -6.22
CA SER A 324 -8.49 0.05 -5.83
C SER A 324 -7.23 -0.63 -5.26
N LYS A 325 -6.03 -0.06 -5.41
CA LYS A 325 -4.81 -0.54 -4.74
C LYS A 325 -4.72 -0.15 -3.26
N ASN A 326 -5.49 0.86 -2.82
CA ASN A 326 -5.52 1.30 -1.42
C ASN A 326 -6.54 0.49 -0.57
N PHE A 327 -7.07 -0.58 -1.13
CA PHE A 327 -7.89 -1.57 -0.44
C PHE A 327 -7.31 -2.95 -0.64
N SER A 328 -7.09 -3.68 0.45
CA SER A 328 -6.54 -5.03 0.41
C SER A 328 -7.31 -6.00 1.28
N TYR A 329 -7.11 -7.28 0.97
CA TYR A 329 -7.59 -8.39 1.77
C TYR A 329 -6.41 -9.22 2.24
N LEU A 330 -6.54 -9.82 3.40
CA LEU A 330 -5.53 -10.65 4.04
C LEU A 330 -6.06 -12.07 4.17
N MET A 331 -5.22 -13.07 3.94
CA MET A 331 -5.55 -14.47 4.14
C MET A 331 -4.52 -15.13 5.06
N ASP A 332 -5.00 -15.88 6.04
CA ASP A 332 -4.16 -16.69 6.92
C ASP A 332 -3.77 -18.04 6.28
N GLN A 333 -2.94 -18.81 6.97
CA GLN A 333 -2.50 -20.13 6.53
C GLN A 333 -3.65 -21.17 6.46
N ASN A 334 -4.81 -20.87 7.03
CA ASN A 334 -6.00 -21.71 6.96
C ASN A 334 -6.93 -21.32 5.80
N GLY A 335 -6.53 -20.36 4.98
CA GLY A 335 -7.32 -19.87 3.84
C GLY A 335 -8.47 -18.94 4.23
N LYS A 336 -8.49 -18.42 5.46
CA LYS A 336 -9.51 -17.48 5.91
C LYS A 336 -9.15 -16.06 5.51
N TRP A 337 -10.06 -15.44 4.78
CA TRP A 337 -9.93 -14.06 4.35
C TRP A 337 -10.55 -13.06 5.32
N ARG A 338 -9.98 -11.87 5.35
CA ARG A 338 -10.48 -10.69 6.06
C ARG A 338 -10.08 -9.42 5.33
N ALA A 339 -10.73 -8.29 5.64
CA ALA A 339 -10.26 -7.00 5.17
C ALA A 339 -8.93 -6.62 5.83
N ALA A 340 -8.05 -5.96 5.07
CA ALA A 340 -6.88 -5.32 5.67
C ALA A 340 -7.31 -4.09 6.50
N PRO A 341 -6.56 -3.72 7.55
CA PRO A 341 -6.66 -2.40 8.15
C PRO A 341 -6.51 -1.29 7.10
N ALA A 342 -7.00 -0.10 7.38
CA ALA A 342 -6.83 1.05 6.50
C ALA A 342 -5.35 1.46 6.40
N TYR A 343 -4.95 1.96 5.24
CA TYR A 343 -3.63 2.52 4.94
C TYR A 343 -3.74 3.54 3.81
N ASP A 344 -2.71 4.35 3.61
CA ASP A 344 -2.67 5.39 2.58
C ASP A 344 -3.88 6.38 2.64
N LEU A 345 -4.37 6.66 3.86
CA LEU A 345 -5.39 7.67 4.07
C LEU A 345 -4.73 9.04 4.14
N THR A 346 -5.08 9.93 3.21
CA THR A 346 -4.46 11.25 3.13
C THR A 346 -5.41 12.26 2.48
N PHE A 347 -5.11 13.53 2.62
CA PHE A 347 -5.79 14.57 1.85
C PHE A 347 -5.20 14.64 0.43
N VAL A 348 -6.05 14.61 -0.58
CA VAL A 348 -5.63 14.83 -1.97
C VAL A 348 -6.50 15.92 -2.60
N PRO A 349 -5.94 17.09 -2.90
CA PRO A 349 -6.66 18.24 -3.43
C PRO A 349 -7.13 18.07 -4.89
N SER A 350 -7.25 16.85 -5.38
CA SER A 350 -7.78 16.54 -6.70
C SER A 350 -9.26 16.94 -6.83
N ALA A 351 -9.71 17.13 -8.05
CA ALA A 351 -11.12 17.43 -8.30
C ALA A 351 -12.06 16.23 -8.20
N LYS A 352 -11.53 15.00 -8.33
CA LYS A 352 -12.34 13.77 -8.46
C LYS A 352 -11.78 12.64 -7.60
N HIS A 353 -12.69 11.83 -7.05
CA HIS A 353 -12.36 10.52 -6.51
C HIS A 353 -11.94 9.56 -7.63
N GLN A 354 -11.09 8.57 -7.29
CA GLN A 354 -10.64 7.55 -8.25
C GLN A 354 -11.70 6.46 -8.45
N MET A 355 -12.60 6.29 -7.47
CA MET A 355 -13.69 5.31 -7.55
C MET A 355 -15.06 6.01 -7.57
N LEU A 356 -16.05 5.31 -8.11
CA LEU A 356 -17.45 5.72 -8.13
C LEU A 356 -18.20 5.18 -6.89
N PHE A 357 -19.36 5.74 -6.61
CA PHE A 357 -20.26 5.39 -5.52
C PHE A 357 -21.64 5.05 -6.09
N ASP A 358 -22.04 3.80 -6.07
CA ASP A 358 -23.26 3.32 -6.75
C ASP A 358 -23.28 3.78 -8.23
N TYR A 359 -22.12 3.62 -8.92
CA TYR A 359 -21.87 4.03 -10.30
C TYR A 359 -22.00 5.54 -10.58
N LYS A 360 -21.90 6.37 -9.56
CA LYS A 360 -22.01 7.83 -9.65
C LYS A 360 -20.76 8.50 -9.12
N PRO A 361 -20.39 9.66 -9.66
CA PRO A 361 -19.36 10.48 -9.04
C PRO A 361 -19.86 11.05 -7.71
N VAL A 362 -18.93 11.37 -6.80
CA VAL A 362 -19.23 11.90 -5.46
C VAL A 362 -20.15 13.14 -5.49
N SER A 363 -20.09 13.94 -6.56
CA SER A 363 -20.93 15.14 -6.73
C SER A 363 -22.43 14.85 -6.90
N GLU A 364 -22.78 13.62 -7.23
CA GLU A 364 -24.16 13.17 -7.47
C GLU A 364 -24.73 12.31 -6.35
N ILE A 365 -23.93 11.99 -5.33
CA ILE A 365 -24.36 11.16 -4.22
C ILE A 365 -24.96 11.99 -3.08
N ASN A 366 -25.84 11.32 -2.33
CA ASN A 366 -26.41 11.83 -1.09
C ASN A 366 -26.57 10.69 -0.08
N ARG A 367 -27.06 11.03 1.13
CA ARG A 367 -27.25 10.05 2.21
C ARG A 367 -28.05 8.81 1.76
N LYS A 368 -29.09 8.97 0.94
CA LYS A 368 -29.91 7.85 0.47
C LYS A 368 -29.10 6.88 -0.38
N HIS A 369 -28.18 7.36 -1.23
CA HIS A 369 -27.31 6.50 -2.00
C HIS A 369 -26.35 5.72 -1.11
N LEU A 370 -25.79 6.33 -0.08
CA LEU A 370 -24.89 5.67 0.87
C LEU A 370 -25.64 4.61 1.69
N ILE A 371 -26.83 4.92 2.18
CA ILE A 371 -27.69 3.94 2.87
C ILE A 371 -28.08 2.80 1.95
N LYS A 372 -28.43 3.08 0.66
CA LYS A 372 -28.71 2.04 -0.33
C LYS A 372 -27.55 1.05 -0.49
N ILE A 373 -26.30 1.55 -0.55
CA ILE A 373 -25.12 0.67 -0.58
C ILE A 373 -25.05 -0.17 0.70
N ALA A 374 -25.28 0.43 1.85
CA ALA A 374 -25.28 -0.29 3.12
C ALA A 374 -26.35 -1.39 3.15
N ASP A 375 -27.56 -1.11 2.69
CA ASP A 375 -28.67 -2.06 2.62
C ASP A 375 -28.37 -3.21 1.67
N GLU A 376 -27.79 -2.94 0.48
CA GLU A 376 -27.37 -3.97 -0.50
C GLU A 376 -26.42 -5.00 0.12
N PHE A 377 -25.54 -4.57 1.01
CA PHE A 377 -24.53 -5.42 1.66
C PHE A 377 -24.81 -5.74 3.13
N ASN A 378 -26.04 -5.47 3.61
CA ASN A 378 -26.51 -5.70 4.98
C ASN A 378 -25.66 -5.01 6.06
N ILE A 379 -25.06 -3.85 5.76
CA ILE A 379 -24.26 -3.08 6.71
C ILE A 379 -25.20 -2.36 7.67
N ARG A 380 -25.06 -2.67 8.97
CA ARG A 380 -25.92 -2.12 10.02
C ARG A 380 -25.44 -0.73 10.46
N ASN A 381 -26.36 0.06 11.03
CA ASN A 381 -26.05 1.35 11.63
C ASN A 381 -25.33 2.33 10.68
N ALA A 382 -25.56 2.21 9.37
CA ALA A 382 -24.92 3.04 8.37
C ALA A 382 -25.15 4.54 8.59
N GLY A 383 -26.36 4.93 9.03
CA GLY A 383 -26.67 6.31 9.38
C GLY A 383 -25.80 6.84 10.50
N GLU A 384 -25.66 6.08 11.59
CA GLU A 384 -24.82 6.44 12.73
C GLU A 384 -23.34 6.54 12.35
N MET A 385 -22.86 5.64 11.47
CA MET A 385 -21.49 5.69 10.94
C MET A 385 -21.23 6.98 10.15
N ILE A 386 -22.17 7.39 9.29
CA ILE A 386 -22.08 8.64 8.53
C ILE A 386 -22.02 9.83 9.50
N ASP A 387 -22.96 9.88 10.47
CA ASP A 387 -23.07 10.98 11.42
C ASP A 387 -21.82 11.11 12.30
N LEU A 388 -21.26 9.98 12.78
CA LEU A 388 -20.02 9.95 13.54
C LEU A 388 -18.85 10.53 12.71
N ILE A 389 -18.68 10.10 11.46
CA ILE A 389 -17.56 10.53 10.64
C ILE A 389 -17.65 12.03 10.29
N VAL A 390 -18.86 12.54 10.05
CA VAL A 390 -19.10 13.98 9.85
C VAL A 390 -18.82 14.76 11.14
N ALA A 391 -19.26 14.28 12.30
CA ALA A 391 -18.99 14.90 13.58
C ALA A 391 -17.47 14.96 13.88
N VAL A 392 -16.77 13.85 13.70
CA VAL A 392 -15.30 13.79 13.87
C VAL A 392 -14.60 14.82 12.99
N LYS A 393 -15.02 14.97 11.73
CA LYS A 393 -14.44 16.01 10.87
C LYS A 393 -14.63 17.42 11.47
N ASN A 394 -15.84 17.73 11.89
CA ASN A 394 -16.16 19.07 12.36
C ASN A 394 -15.46 19.41 13.68
N ASP A 395 -15.33 18.43 14.57
CA ASP A 395 -14.79 18.61 15.91
C ASP A 395 -13.25 18.46 15.97
N TYR A 396 -12.69 17.42 15.33
CA TYR A 396 -11.30 17.08 15.49
C TYR A 396 -10.37 17.70 14.42
N LEU A 397 -10.86 17.95 13.21
CA LEU A 397 -10.01 18.51 12.16
C LEU A 397 -9.44 19.90 12.53
N PRO A 398 -10.23 20.85 13.08
CA PRO A 398 -9.69 22.13 13.53
C PRO A 398 -8.70 21.98 14.72
N LEU A 399 -8.97 21.07 15.64
CA LEU A 399 -8.11 20.82 16.82
C LEU A 399 -6.73 20.30 16.38
N LEU A 400 -6.71 19.28 15.53
CA LEU A 400 -5.45 18.72 15.03
C LEU A 400 -4.69 19.71 14.13
N SER A 401 -5.39 20.52 13.35
CA SER A 401 -4.75 21.59 12.56
C SER A 401 -4.01 22.59 13.46
N ALA A 402 -4.61 22.96 14.60
CA ALA A 402 -3.98 23.84 15.58
C ALA A 402 -2.84 23.17 16.33
N GLU A 403 -3.03 21.91 16.76
CA GLU A 403 -2.01 21.12 17.50
C GLU A 403 -0.73 20.95 16.69
N TYR A 404 -0.85 20.62 15.40
CA TYR A 404 0.29 20.40 14.51
C TYR A 404 0.70 21.66 13.73
N SER A 405 0.18 22.86 14.13
CA SER A 405 0.53 24.14 13.52
C SER A 405 0.36 24.18 11.99
N ILE A 406 -0.63 23.44 11.48
CA ILE A 406 -0.94 23.45 10.05
C ILE A 406 -1.65 24.74 9.70
N ALA A 407 -1.30 25.33 8.57
CA ALA A 407 -1.91 26.57 8.11
C ALA A 407 -3.45 26.43 8.05
N PRO A 408 -4.23 27.42 8.57
CA PRO A 408 -5.71 27.36 8.58
C PRO A 408 -6.31 27.09 7.21
N ILE A 409 -5.65 27.52 6.14
CA ILE A 409 -6.07 27.32 4.75
C ILE A 409 -6.26 25.83 4.38
N TRP A 410 -5.57 24.91 5.07
CA TRP A 410 -5.69 23.48 4.82
C TRP A 410 -7.06 22.95 5.23
N HIS A 411 -7.49 23.15 6.47
CA HIS A 411 -8.79 22.68 6.90
C HIS A 411 -9.92 23.44 6.22
N GLU A 412 -9.76 24.74 5.97
CA GLU A 412 -10.71 25.54 5.18
C GLU A 412 -10.86 24.98 3.75
N HIS A 413 -9.76 24.51 3.16
CA HIS A 413 -9.80 23.89 1.84
C HIS A 413 -10.56 22.57 1.86
N ILE A 414 -10.34 21.71 2.87
CA ILE A 414 -11.12 20.47 3.05
C ILE A 414 -12.60 20.80 3.21
N LEU A 415 -12.96 21.71 4.10
CA LEU A 415 -14.34 22.12 4.33
C LEU A 415 -14.99 22.66 3.04
N ARG A 416 -14.27 23.46 2.25
CA ARG A 416 -14.76 23.96 0.96
C ARG A 416 -15.02 22.85 -0.04
N LEU A 417 -14.08 21.87 -0.16
CA LEU A 417 -14.19 20.77 -1.09
C LEU A 417 -15.33 19.81 -0.75
N THR A 418 -15.66 19.67 0.53
CA THR A 418 -16.68 18.73 1.02
C THR A 418 -18.02 19.38 1.30
N LYS A 419 -18.13 20.71 1.29
CA LYS A 419 -19.33 21.48 1.69
C LYS A 419 -20.63 21.01 1.03
N SER A 420 -20.61 20.75 -0.28
CA SER A 420 -21.80 20.27 -1.00
C SER A 420 -22.16 18.84 -0.64
N VAL A 421 -21.14 18.00 -0.47
CA VAL A 421 -21.29 16.59 -0.09
C VAL A 421 -21.79 16.52 1.36
N ASP A 422 -21.17 17.25 2.29
CA ASP A 422 -21.59 17.29 3.69
C ASP A 422 -23.08 17.66 3.81
N LYS A 423 -23.51 18.69 3.09
CA LYS A 423 -24.93 19.09 3.07
C LYS A 423 -25.82 17.96 2.53
N SER A 424 -25.38 17.19 1.54
CA SER A 424 -26.18 16.13 0.94
C SER A 424 -26.22 14.85 1.77
N ILE A 425 -25.19 14.59 2.60
CA ILE A 425 -25.10 13.37 3.42
C ILE A 425 -25.54 13.55 4.86
N SER A 426 -25.64 14.80 5.37
CA SER A 426 -26.10 15.11 6.72
C SER A 426 -27.64 15.20 6.84
N ILE A 427 -28.37 15.18 5.74
CA ILE A 427 -29.84 15.21 5.66
C ILE A 427 -30.35 13.79 5.34
#